data_0ef6c3f79ee125b73942523401cda6e1
#
_entry.id   0ef6c3f79ee125b73942523401cda6e1
#
_cell.length_a   1.000
_cell.length_b   1.000
_cell.length_c   1.000
_cell.angle_alpha   90.00
_cell.angle_beta   90.00
_cell.angle_gamma   90.00
#
_symmetry.space_group_name_H-M   'P 1'
#
loop_
_entity.id
_entity.type
_entity.pdbx_description
1 polymer ?
#
loop_
_entity_poly.entity_id
_entity_poly.type
_entity_poly.pdbx_seq_one_letter_code
_entity_poly.pdbx_strand_id
1 'polypeptide(L)'
;MRCYRGNSRPQDKVEFQPVSNSRSQLAIQNNRALVEAWVREQENLLPVIRSSSCSAVLTDPSGVLIGLTPSSQREQKIIPVAHRVGVNLAEEYVGTTAPGLVARTGKQASVSGPEHYYESVKDMYCAAAPIRGVDGKLAGILDISSEVVQFSFDPSVLVGTYASSIENRLLLI
;
A
#
# COMPACT_ATOMS: atom_id res chain seq x y z
N MET A 1 -12.33 7.29 -13.53
CA MET A 1 -13.03 8.51 -14.00
C MET A 1 -12.73 9.78 -13.20
N ARG A 2 -12.31 9.72 -11.91
CA ARG A 2 -11.95 10.93 -11.13
C ARG A 2 -10.71 11.65 -11.62
N CYS A 3 -9.70 10.91 -12.11
CA CYS A 3 -8.49 11.51 -12.65
C CYS A 3 -8.78 12.39 -13.87
N TYR A 4 -9.79 12.05 -14.68
CA TYR A 4 -10.23 12.89 -15.78
C TYR A 4 -10.82 14.23 -15.30
N ARG A 5 -11.51 14.24 -14.16
CA ARG A 5 -12.05 15.47 -13.57
C ARG A 5 -10.97 16.40 -13.02
N GLY A 6 -9.80 15.85 -12.68
CA GLY A 6 -8.63 16.60 -12.20
C GLY A 6 -7.68 17.07 -13.30
N ASN A 7 -8.09 17.04 -14.58
CA ASN A 7 -7.27 17.36 -15.76
C ASN A 7 -6.03 16.46 -15.96
N SER A 8 -5.93 15.33 -15.26
CA SER A 8 -4.86 14.35 -15.47
C SER A 8 -5.14 13.47 -16.67
N ARG A 9 -4.08 13.12 -17.41
CA ARG A 9 -4.17 12.24 -18.59
C ARG A 9 -3.44 10.92 -18.33
N PRO A 10 -3.87 9.79 -18.92
CA PRO A 10 -3.20 8.50 -18.75
C PRO A 10 -1.71 8.52 -19.11
N GLN A 11 -1.32 9.35 -20.05
CA GLN A 11 0.07 9.49 -20.53
C GLN A 11 0.94 10.37 -19.62
N ASP A 12 0.34 11.10 -18.68
CA ASP A 12 1.09 11.93 -17.75
C ASP A 12 1.95 11.03 -16.85
N LYS A 13 3.16 11.50 -16.55
CA LYS A 13 4.09 10.76 -15.70
C LYS A 13 3.65 10.84 -14.24
N VAL A 14 3.54 9.69 -13.59
CA VAL A 14 3.31 9.63 -12.14
C VAL A 14 4.59 10.02 -11.40
N GLU A 15 4.45 10.95 -10.46
CA GLU A 15 5.52 11.32 -9.55
C GLU A 15 5.22 10.77 -8.15
N PHE A 16 6.04 9.83 -7.70
CA PHE A 16 5.96 9.28 -6.34
C PHE A 16 6.81 10.15 -5.40
N GLN A 17 6.30 11.33 -5.07
CA GLN A 17 7.01 12.22 -4.17
C GLN A 17 6.63 11.96 -2.71
N PRO A 18 7.62 11.86 -1.80
CA PRO A 18 7.34 11.77 -0.39
C PRO A 18 6.85 13.12 0.15
N VAL A 19 6.00 13.08 1.16
CA VAL A 19 5.70 14.25 1.98
C VAL A 19 6.96 14.75 2.69
N SER A 20 6.92 15.95 3.29
CA SER A 20 8.06 16.46 4.06
C SER A 20 8.49 15.48 5.16
N ASN A 21 9.76 15.52 5.54
CA ASN A 21 10.28 14.67 6.63
C ASN A 21 9.50 14.85 7.93
N SER A 22 9.13 16.08 8.26
CA SER A 22 8.34 16.38 9.46
C SER A 22 6.97 15.71 9.41
N ARG A 23 6.29 15.77 8.27
CA ARG A 23 4.98 15.13 8.09
C ARG A 23 5.09 13.61 8.11
N SER A 24 6.14 13.05 7.51
CA SER A 24 6.41 11.62 7.54
C SER A 24 6.66 11.11 8.96
N GLN A 25 7.49 11.81 9.72
CA GLN A 25 7.74 11.48 11.13
C GLN A 25 6.47 11.59 11.98
N LEU A 26 5.67 12.64 11.76
CA LEU A 26 4.40 12.81 12.46
C LEU A 26 3.42 11.69 12.13
N ALA A 27 3.35 11.25 10.88
CA ALA A 27 2.51 10.12 10.47
C ALA A 27 2.92 8.83 11.20
N ILE A 28 4.21 8.56 11.32
CA ILE A 28 4.73 7.39 12.07
C ILE A 28 4.41 7.52 13.55
N GLN A 29 4.64 8.68 14.15
CA GLN A 29 4.37 8.91 15.57
C GLN A 29 2.89 8.77 15.93
N ASN A 30 2.02 9.37 15.11
CA ASN A 30 0.57 9.30 15.32
C ASN A 30 0.00 7.89 15.14
N ASN A 31 0.73 7.02 14.43
CA ASN A 31 0.33 5.64 14.16
C ASN A 31 1.25 4.62 14.83
N ARG A 32 1.86 4.98 15.97
CA ARG A 32 2.85 4.15 16.65
C ARG A 32 2.37 2.74 16.95
N ALA A 33 1.14 2.58 17.46
CA ALA A 33 0.58 1.27 17.74
C ALA A 33 0.42 0.42 16.47
N LEU A 34 -0.01 1.04 15.37
CA LEU A 34 -0.13 0.38 14.08
C LEU A 34 1.23 -0.07 13.54
N VAL A 35 2.24 0.81 13.64
CA VAL A 35 3.62 0.47 13.23
C VAL A 35 4.18 -0.67 14.07
N GLU A 36 3.93 -0.67 15.39
CA GLU A 36 4.35 -1.77 16.28
C GLU A 36 3.67 -3.09 15.90
N ALA A 37 2.37 -3.09 15.66
CA ALA A 37 1.62 -4.26 15.19
C ALA A 37 2.16 -4.78 13.85
N TRP A 38 2.46 -3.88 12.93
CA TRP A 38 3.09 -4.18 11.63
C TRP A 38 4.44 -4.85 11.79
N VAL A 39 5.33 -4.27 12.60
CA VAL A 39 6.68 -4.83 12.83
C VAL A 39 6.60 -6.25 13.36
N ARG A 40 5.70 -6.52 14.29
CA ARG A 40 5.48 -7.87 14.84
C ARG A 40 4.91 -8.84 13.79
N GLU A 41 4.04 -8.36 12.89
CA GLU A 41 3.47 -9.22 11.85
C GLU A 41 4.45 -9.52 10.72
N GLN A 42 5.47 -8.72 10.53
CA GLN A 42 6.50 -8.98 9.51
C GLN A 42 7.16 -10.35 9.64
N GLU A 43 7.30 -10.89 10.86
CA GLU A 43 7.86 -12.23 11.07
C GLU A 43 7.07 -13.30 10.31
N ASN A 44 5.76 -13.15 10.22
CA ASN A 44 4.88 -14.07 9.49
C ASN A 44 4.80 -13.75 8.00
N LEU A 45 4.80 -12.48 7.65
CA LEU A 45 4.62 -11.99 6.28
C LEU A 45 5.89 -12.13 5.43
N LEU A 46 7.07 -11.86 5.98
CA LEU A 46 8.32 -11.85 5.23
C LEU A 46 8.64 -13.17 4.49
N PRO A 47 8.43 -14.36 5.06
CA PRO A 47 8.66 -15.60 4.32
C PRO A 47 7.82 -15.72 3.06
N VAL A 48 6.56 -15.26 3.10
CA VAL A 48 5.65 -15.26 1.95
C VAL A 48 6.10 -14.23 0.91
N ILE A 49 6.44 -13.03 1.34
CA ILE A 49 6.93 -11.96 0.46
C ILE A 49 8.22 -12.38 -0.25
N ARG A 50 9.16 -12.99 0.47
CA ARG A 50 10.44 -13.44 -0.09
C ARG A 50 10.29 -14.56 -1.12
N SER A 51 9.29 -15.43 -0.95
CA SER A 51 9.05 -16.55 -1.86
C SER A 51 8.27 -16.15 -3.12
N SER A 52 7.70 -14.95 -3.18
CA SER A 52 6.71 -14.58 -4.20
C SER A 52 7.01 -13.29 -4.97
N SER A 53 8.21 -12.79 -4.99
CA SER A 53 8.58 -11.58 -5.75
C SER A 53 7.72 -10.33 -5.46
N CYS A 54 7.04 -10.32 -4.31
CA CYS A 54 6.14 -9.25 -3.88
C CYS A 54 6.83 -8.27 -2.96
N SER A 55 6.20 -7.12 -2.78
CA SER A 55 6.53 -6.13 -1.75
C SER A 55 5.26 -5.78 -0.99
N ALA A 56 5.37 -5.59 0.31
CA ALA A 56 4.25 -5.14 1.13
C ALA A 56 4.54 -3.78 1.72
N VAL A 57 3.53 -2.94 1.81
CA VAL A 57 3.61 -1.63 2.44
C VAL A 57 2.44 -1.41 3.39
N LEU A 58 2.72 -0.63 4.41
CA LEU A 58 1.73 -0.10 5.35
C LEU A 58 1.59 1.39 5.13
N THR A 59 0.36 1.86 5.00
CA THR A 59 0.07 3.30 4.98
C THR A 59 -0.75 3.72 6.19
N ASP A 60 -0.72 5.00 6.51
CA ASP A 60 -1.70 5.60 7.38
C ASP A 60 -3.09 5.68 6.69
N PRO A 61 -4.16 6.11 7.37
CA PRO A 61 -5.49 6.20 6.75
C PRO A 61 -5.58 7.14 5.55
N SER A 62 -4.67 8.10 5.41
CA SER A 62 -4.65 9.05 4.31
C SER A 62 -3.87 8.55 3.08
N GLY A 63 -3.20 7.41 3.19
CA GLY A 63 -2.40 6.82 2.13
C GLY A 63 -0.90 7.14 2.19
N VAL A 64 -0.43 7.81 3.25
CA VAL A 64 1.00 8.06 3.47
C VAL A 64 1.69 6.78 3.94
N LEU A 65 2.71 6.36 3.21
CA LEU A 65 3.47 5.13 3.49
C LEU A 65 4.31 5.30 4.76
N ILE A 66 4.08 4.44 5.75
CA ILE A 66 4.73 4.46 7.06
C ILE A 66 5.52 3.19 7.39
N GLY A 67 5.41 2.15 6.56
CA GLY A 67 6.16 0.91 6.71
C GLY A 67 6.25 0.16 5.40
N LEU A 68 7.31 -0.61 5.21
CA LEU A 68 7.53 -1.43 4.02
C LEU A 68 8.37 -2.66 4.32
N THR A 69 8.23 -3.69 3.48
CA THR A 69 9.13 -4.82 3.47
C THR A 69 10.32 -4.55 2.54
N PRO A 70 11.50 -5.08 2.84
CA PRO A 70 12.62 -5.00 1.89
C PRO A 70 12.26 -5.66 0.56
N SER A 71 12.59 -5.01 -0.54
CA SER A 71 12.52 -5.59 -1.88
C SER A 71 13.91 -6.08 -2.31
N SER A 72 13.99 -7.34 -2.75
CA SER A 72 15.25 -7.96 -3.20
C SER A 72 15.38 -8.05 -4.72
N GLN A 73 14.39 -7.59 -5.47
CA GLN A 73 14.33 -7.80 -6.92
C GLN A 73 14.98 -6.65 -7.69
N ARG A 74 16.06 -6.98 -8.38
CA ARG A 74 16.86 -6.01 -9.17
C ARG A 74 16.15 -5.48 -10.43
N GLU A 75 15.14 -6.18 -10.92
CA GLU A 75 14.43 -5.84 -12.16
C GLU A 75 13.25 -4.91 -11.97
N GLN A 76 12.87 -4.62 -10.73
CA GLN A 76 11.77 -3.71 -10.40
C GLN A 76 12.17 -2.26 -10.64
N LYS A 77 11.31 -1.52 -11.33
CA LYS A 77 11.52 -0.10 -11.67
C LYS A 77 10.60 0.83 -10.89
N ILE A 78 9.38 0.40 -10.65
CA ILE A 78 8.32 1.20 -10.02
C ILE A 78 8.38 1.04 -8.50
N ILE A 79 8.44 -0.19 -7.99
CA ILE A 79 8.45 -0.47 -6.55
C ILE A 79 9.55 0.29 -5.81
N PRO A 80 10.81 0.34 -6.27
CA PRO A 80 11.85 1.10 -5.55
C PRO A 80 11.58 2.60 -5.43
N VAL A 81 10.76 3.15 -6.32
CA VAL A 81 10.40 4.57 -6.31
C VAL A 81 9.09 4.83 -5.56
N ALA A 82 8.11 3.95 -5.73
CA ALA A 82 6.79 4.06 -5.11
C ALA A 82 6.79 3.64 -3.63
N HIS A 83 7.52 2.59 -3.28
CA HIS A 83 7.56 2.02 -1.93
C HIS A 83 8.68 2.63 -1.09
N ARG A 84 8.50 3.89 -0.74
CA ARG A 84 9.40 4.64 0.16
C ARG A 84 8.58 5.31 1.24
N VAL A 85 9.08 5.30 2.47
CA VAL A 85 8.43 5.98 3.60
C VAL A 85 8.14 7.44 3.25
N GLY A 86 6.90 7.87 3.51
CA GLY A 86 6.41 9.21 3.23
C GLY A 86 5.74 9.41 1.87
N VAL A 87 5.88 8.47 0.92
CA VAL A 87 5.15 8.55 -0.36
C VAL A 87 3.65 8.46 -0.09
N ASN A 88 2.86 9.34 -0.71
CA ASN A 88 1.41 9.30 -0.61
C ASN A 88 0.83 8.55 -1.80
N LEU A 89 0.16 7.42 -1.52
CA LEU A 89 -0.44 6.54 -2.52
C LEU A 89 -1.94 6.81 -2.75
N ALA A 90 -2.47 7.92 -2.21
CA ALA A 90 -3.85 8.30 -2.43
C ALA A 90 -4.12 8.69 -3.90
N GLU A 91 -5.36 8.47 -4.34
CA GLU A 91 -5.80 8.65 -5.74
C GLU A 91 -5.46 10.04 -6.31
N GLU A 92 -5.57 11.09 -5.50
CA GLU A 92 -5.27 12.46 -5.92
C GLU A 92 -3.81 12.71 -6.29
N TYR A 93 -2.88 11.90 -5.78
CA TYR A 93 -1.44 12.03 -6.05
C TYR A 93 -0.93 11.09 -7.14
N VAL A 94 -1.40 9.84 -7.12
CA VAL A 94 -0.83 8.78 -7.97
C VAL A 94 -1.87 8.08 -8.87
N GLY A 95 -3.08 8.60 -8.94
CA GLY A 95 -4.17 8.01 -9.70
C GLY A 95 -4.75 6.76 -9.04
N THR A 96 -5.43 5.94 -9.80
CA THR A 96 -6.08 4.73 -9.29
C THR A 96 -5.05 3.72 -8.83
N THR A 97 -5.04 3.43 -7.54
CA THR A 97 -4.23 2.41 -6.88
C THR A 97 -5.09 1.62 -5.90
N ALA A 98 -4.65 0.41 -5.52
CA ALA A 98 -5.36 -0.37 -4.52
C ALA A 98 -5.40 0.34 -3.15
N PRO A 99 -4.29 0.87 -2.61
CA PRO A 99 -4.34 1.65 -1.37
C PRO A 99 -5.23 2.88 -1.45
N GLY A 100 -5.19 3.59 -2.57
CA GLY A 100 -6.03 4.78 -2.79
C GLY A 100 -7.53 4.45 -2.78
N LEU A 101 -7.93 3.32 -3.36
CA LEU A 101 -9.30 2.85 -3.32
C LEU A 101 -9.73 2.48 -1.90
N VAL A 102 -8.89 1.81 -1.13
CA VAL A 102 -9.17 1.48 0.27
C VAL A 102 -9.29 2.74 1.12
N ALA A 103 -8.40 3.71 0.96
CA ALA A 103 -8.45 4.98 1.67
C ALA A 103 -9.78 5.71 1.43
N ARG A 104 -10.30 5.63 0.22
CA ARG A 104 -11.55 6.29 -0.18
C ARG A 104 -12.80 5.52 0.23
N THR A 105 -12.80 4.20 0.09
CA THR A 105 -14.00 3.37 0.26
C THR A 105 -14.08 2.66 1.60
N GLY A 106 -12.96 2.50 2.30
CA GLY A 106 -12.85 1.68 3.49
C GLY A 106 -13.02 0.18 3.23
N LYS A 107 -12.98 -0.24 1.97
CA LYS A 107 -13.18 -1.64 1.55
C LYS A 107 -11.92 -2.16 0.87
N GLN A 108 -11.68 -3.47 1.02
CA GLN A 108 -10.63 -4.17 0.30
C GLN A 108 -10.77 -3.98 -1.20
N ALA A 109 -9.64 -3.81 -1.88
CA ALA A 109 -9.58 -3.57 -3.31
C ALA A 109 -8.35 -4.23 -3.94
N SER A 110 -8.45 -4.56 -5.22
CA SER A 110 -7.31 -4.91 -6.06
C SER A 110 -7.32 -4.07 -7.33
N VAL A 111 -6.14 -3.74 -7.82
CA VAL A 111 -5.93 -3.02 -9.08
C VAL A 111 -4.81 -3.71 -9.83
N SER A 112 -5.10 -4.19 -11.03
CA SER A 112 -4.19 -5.02 -11.81
C SER A 112 -3.93 -4.43 -13.18
N GLY A 113 -2.66 -4.25 -13.53
CA GLY A 113 -2.23 -3.88 -14.87
C GLY A 113 -2.99 -2.67 -15.44
N PRO A 114 -3.75 -2.86 -16.53
CA PRO A 114 -4.47 -1.78 -17.21
C PRO A 114 -5.57 -1.08 -16.40
N GLU A 115 -5.96 -1.63 -15.26
CA GLU A 115 -6.91 -0.97 -14.35
C GLU A 115 -6.30 0.28 -13.67
N HIS A 116 -4.97 0.39 -13.61
CA HIS A 116 -4.31 1.62 -13.20
C HIS A 116 -4.59 2.75 -14.20
N TYR A 117 -4.79 3.95 -13.68
CA TYR A 117 -5.09 5.10 -14.53
C TYR A 117 -3.91 5.52 -15.41
N TYR A 118 -2.72 5.63 -14.80
CA TYR A 118 -1.52 6.05 -15.53
C TYR A 118 -0.85 4.87 -16.23
N GLU A 119 -0.47 5.08 -17.50
CA GLU A 119 0.23 4.05 -18.30
C GLU A 119 1.58 3.65 -17.72
N SER A 120 2.27 4.58 -17.08
CA SER A 120 3.58 4.34 -16.49
C SER A 120 3.57 3.33 -15.34
N VAL A 121 2.42 2.99 -14.77
CA VAL A 121 2.27 2.04 -13.66
C VAL A 121 1.41 0.81 -14.03
N LYS A 122 1.16 0.60 -15.31
CA LYS A 122 0.35 -0.54 -15.78
C LYS A 122 1.01 -1.91 -15.63
N ASP A 123 2.29 -1.95 -15.29
CA ASP A 123 3.00 -3.20 -14.97
C ASP A 123 2.82 -3.63 -13.51
N MET A 124 2.07 -2.85 -12.71
CA MET A 124 1.81 -3.14 -11.30
C MET A 124 0.56 -4.01 -11.12
N TYR A 125 0.65 -4.93 -10.18
CA TYR A 125 -0.45 -5.75 -9.67
C TYR A 125 -0.51 -5.53 -8.17
N CYS A 126 -1.62 -5.01 -7.67
CA CYS A 126 -1.74 -4.57 -6.28
C CYS A 126 -3.03 -5.10 -5.66
N ALA A 127 -2.96 -5.46 -4.39
CA ALA A 127 -4.13 -5.74 -3.57
C ALA A 127 -3.94 -5.08 -2.21
N ALA A 128 -4.98 -4.43 -1.71
CA ALA A 128 -4.94 -3.71 -0.46
C ALA A 128 -6.16 -4.01 0.40
N ALA A 129 -5.97 -4.01 1.71
CA ALA A 129 -7.03 -4.22 2.68
C ALA A 129 -6.97 -3.16 3.78
N PRO A 130 -8.14 -2.72 4.29
CA PRO A 130 -8.19 -1.83 5.42
C PRO A 130 -7.74 -2.55 6.69
N ILE A 131 -7.06 -1.80 7.56
CA ILE A 131 -6.77 -2.18 8.94
C ILE A 131 -7.61 -1.27 9.83
N ARG A 132 -8.47 -1.84 10.65
CA ARG A 132 -9.32 -1.07 11.54
C ARG A 132 -8.74 -1.03 12.95
N GLY A 133 -8.84 0.12 13.58
CA GLY A 133 -8.49 0.28 14.98
C GLY A 133 -9.54 -0.29 15.93
N VAL A 134 -9.25 -0.24 17.21
CA VAL A 134 -10.15 -0.70 18.28
C VAL A 134 -11.50 0.06 18.29
N ASP A 135 -11.54 1.26 17.73
CA ASP A 135 -12.73 2.08 17.57
C ASP A 135 -13.54 1.78 16.30
N GLY A 136 -13.10 0.77 15.52
CA GLY A 136 -13.72 0.38 14.26
C GLY A 136 -13.40 1.30 13.07
N LYS A 137 -12.67 2.40 13.30
CA LYS A 137 -12.28 3.33 12.23
C LYS A 137 -11.06 2.82 11.46
N LEU A 138 -10.89 3.31 10.25
CA LEU A 138 -9.71 3.02 9.45
C LEU A 138 -8.46 3.54 10.19
N ALA A 139 -7.59 2.60 10.59
CA ALA A 139 -6.31 2.89 11.24
C ALA A 139 -5.15 2.93 10.25
N GLY A 140 -5.25 2.17 9.18
CA GLY A 140 -4.24 2.11 8.14
C GLY A 140 -4.65 1.17 7.01
N ILE A 141 -3.74 0.98 6.08
CA ILE A 141 -3.96 0.15 4.89
C ILE A 141 -2.74 -0.73 4.68
N LEU A 142 -2.98 -2.02 4.50
CA LEU A 142 -1.96 -2.96 4.05
C LEU A 142 -2.10 -3.14 2.54
N ASP A 143 -1.00 -3.00 1.81
CA ASP A 143 -0.91 -3.27 0.38
C ASP A 143 0.16 -4.32 0.09
N ILE A 144 -0.14 -5.21 -0.84
CA ILE A 144 0.82 -6.15 -1.41
C ILE A 144 0.87 -5.90 -2.90
N SER A 145 2.06 -5.68 -3.42
CA SER A 145 2.28 -5.34 -4.82
C SER A 145 3.31 -6.25 -5.47
N SER A 146 3.10 -6.54 -6.75
CA SER A 146 4.06 -7.17 -7.64
C SER A 146 4.23 -6.31 -8.88
N GLU A 147 5.43 -6.31 -9.45
CA GLU A 147 5.75 -5.56 -10.67
C GLU A 147 6.08 -6.52 -11.79
N VAL A 148 5.42 -6.36 -12.95
CA VAL A 148 5.54 -7.18 -14.16
C VAL A 148 4.96 -8.59 -13.99
N VAL A 149 5.27 -9.28 -12.91
CA VAL A 149 4.84 -10.65 -12.65
C VAL A 149 3.50 -10.64 -11.92
N GLN A 150 2.52 -11.35 -12.47
CA GLN A 150 1.22 -11.55 -11.80
C GLN A 150 1.38 -12.43 -10.57
N PHE A 151 0.48 -12.26 -9.59
CA PHE A 151 0.46 -13.12 -8.43
C PHE A 151 0.16 -14.58 -8.81
N SER A 152 0.91 -15.52 -8.21
CA SER A 152 0.66 -16.95 -8.33
C SER A 152 -0.40 -17.49 -7.36
N PHE A 153 -0.97 -16.62 -6.53
CA PHE A 153 -1.98 -16.88 -5.51
C PHE A 153 -3.04 -15.78 -5.55
N ASP A 154 -4.13 -15.95 -4.82
CA ASP A 154 -5.12 -14.88 -4.67
C ASP A 154 -4.60 -13.79 -3.71
N PRO A 155 -4.19 -12.63 -4.21
CA PRO A 155 -3.62 -11.58 -3.38
C PRO A 155 -4.65 -10.97 -2.42
N SER A 156 -5.93 -11.03 -2.76
CA SER A 156 -7.02 -10.51 -1.92
C SER A 156 -7.16 -11.31 -0.63
N VAL A 157 -7.07 -12.64 -0.72
CA VAL A 157 -7.10 -13.52 0.46
C VAL A 157 -5.88 -13.25 1.34
N LEU A 158 -4.70 -13.15 0.74
CA LEU A 158 -3.46 -12.95 1.47
C LEU A 158 -3.46 -11.60 2.21
N VAL A 159 -3.73 -10.50 1.51
CA VAL A 159 -3.72 -9.16 2.11
C VAL A 159 -4.80 -9.01 3.18
N GLY A 160 -5.98 -9.58 2.98
CA GLY A 160 -7.06 -9.59 3.97
C GLY A 160 -6.68 -10.36 5.24
N THR A 161 -6.04 -11.50 5.09
CA THR A 161 -5.57 -12.33 6.21
C THR A 161 -4.55 -11.59 7.07
N TYR A 162 -3.53 -10.98 6.46
CA TYR A 162 -2.52 -10.25 7.20
C TYR A 162 -3.04 -8.93 7.78
N ALA A 163 -3.94 -8.23 7.09
CA ALA A 163 -4.60 -7.06 7.64
C ALA A 163 -5.38 -7.40 8.92
N SER A 164 -6.15 -8.49 8.90
CA SER A 164 -6.86 -8.98 10.09
C SER A 164 -5.92 -9.40 11.21
N SER A 165 -4.77 -10.00 10.89
CA SER A 165 -3.76 -10.33 11.90
C SER A 165 -3.18 -9.09 12.56
N ILE A 166 -2.94 -8.01 11.80
CA ILE A 166 -2.50 -6.71 12.35
C ILE A 166 -3.59 -6.11 13.25
N GLU A 167 -4.87 -6.15 12.82
CA GLU A 167 -5.99 -5.71 13.66
C GLU A 167 -6.02 -6.42 15.01
N ASN A 168 -5.87 -7.76 15.00
CA ASN A 168 -5.81 -8.55 16.23
C ASN A 168 -4.64 -8.13 17.13
N ARG A 169 -3.49 -7.80 16.56
CA ARG A 169 -2.36 -7.30 17.32
C ARG A 169 -2.61 -5.92 17.93
N LEU A 170 -3.35 -5.07 17.24
CA LEU A 170 -3.75 -3.75 17.77
C LEU A 170 -4.61 -3.87 19.03
N LEU A 171 -5.43 -4.92 19.14
CA LEU A 171 -6.24 -5.19 20.33
C LEU A 171 -5.39 -5.54 21.56
N LEU A 172 -4.15 -5.98 21.38
CA LEU A 172 -3.23 -6.41 22.43
C LEU A 172 -2.21 -5.35 22.86
N ILE A 173 -2.25 -4.20 22.21
CA ILE A 173 -1.34 -3.07 22.49
C ILE A 173 -2.02 -2.01 23.41
#